data_bbfead579dcf1b7b8b5259f8ea5d2298
#
_entry.id   bbfead579dcf1b7b8b5259f8ea5d2298
#
_cell.length_a   1.000
_cell.length_b   1.000
_cell.length_c   1.000
_cell.angle_alpha   90.00
_cell.angle_beta   90.00
_cell.angle_gamma   90.00
#
_symmetry.space_group_name_H-M   'P 1'
#
loop_
_entity.id
_entity.type
_entity.pdbx_description
1 polymer ?
#
loop_
_entity_poly.entity_id
_entity_poly.type
_entity_poly.pdbx_seq_one_letter_code
_entity_poly.pdbx_strand_id
1 'polypeptide(L)'
;MDLNTPESTETCNTLIDVSRKLGYKFTVLKDTIEEIQALLLFKSTNLSSAIIAKNINREDIYNACDRRHLSSTDLNRISDNLEDTLVNHFKFHVIPQTKQWQGKAKFSKEFSIIRKYRNTDKAALHDAMALVYVREKRGEKYIQEFGKVNCWFVNNAISHDNDYSDTEY
;
A
#
# COMPACT_ATOMS: atom_id res chain seq x y z
N MET A 1 9.31 9.27 -6.18
CA MET A 1 8.92 8.96 -7.58
C MET A 1 7.47 9.30 -7.75
N ASP A 2 7.17 10.12 -8.74
CA ASP A 2 5.82 10.61 -8.96
C ASP A 2 5.17 9.79 -10.08
N LEU A 3 4.39 8.77 -9.69
CA LEU A 3 3.58 7.95 -10.59
C LEU A 3 2.08 8.20 -10.38
N ASN A 4 1.72 9.30 -9.74
CA ASN A 4 0.36 9.75 -9.48
C ASN A 4 0.20 11.22 -9.92
N THR A 5 -0.93 11.86 -9.62
CA THR A 5 -1.10 13.30 -9.85
C THR A 5 -0.10 14.09 -9.00
N PRO A 6 0.34 15.29 -9.45
CA PRO A 6 1.25 16.13 -8.68
C PRO A 6 0.71 16.41 -7.27
N GLU A 7 -0.59 16.69 -7.15
CA GLU A 7 -1.26 16.99 -5.88
C GLU A 7 -1.22 15.79 -4.92
N SER A 8 -1.53 14.59 -5.43
CA SER A 8 -1.44 13.36 -4.63
C SER A 8 0.00 13.07 -4.19
N THR A 9 0.96 13.32 -5.06
CA THR A 9 2.39 13.15 -4.75
C THR A 9 2.84 14.12 -3.67
N GLU A 10 2.47 15.40 -3.76
CA GLU A 10 2.79 16.41 -2.75
C GLU A 10 2.15 16.06 -1.40
N THR A 11 0.89 15.65 -1.41
CA THR A 11 0.17 15.21 -0.21
C THR A 11 0.87 14.03 0.46
N CYS A 12 1.24 13.01 -0.31
CA CYS A 12 1.96 11.85 0.23
C CYS A 12 3.34 12.22 0.80
N ASN A 13 4.10 13.06 0.11
CA ASN A 13 5.40 13.53 0.59
C ASN A 13 5.24 14.32 1.88
N THR A 14 4.26 15.22 1.95
CA THR A 14 3.96 16.00 3.15
C THR A 14 3.57 15.10 4.31
N LEU A 15 2.72 14.10 4.07
CA LEU A 15 2.33 13.11 5.09
C LEU A 15 3.55 12.37 5.65
N ILE A 16 4.43 11.91 4.76
CA ILE A 16 5.65 11.19 5.16
C ILE A 16 6.56 12.11 6.00
N ASP A 17 6.78 13.33 5.55
CA ASP A 17 7.69 14.28 6.23
C ASP A 17 7.15 14.74 7.58
N VAL A 18 5.85 15.04 7.68
CA VAL A 18 5.23 15.43 8.96
C VAL A 18 5.26 14.25 9.93
N SER A 19 4.88 13.05 9.47
CA SER A 19 4.89 11.86 10.31
C SER A 19 6.29 11.57 10.85
N ARG A 20 7.33 11.72 10.05
CA ARG A 20 8.73 11.55 10.50
C ARG A 20 9.14 12.58 11.54
N LYS A 21 8.78 13.84 11.33
CA LYS A 21 9.04 14.91 12.33
C LYS A 21 8.37 14.61 13.67
N LEU A 22 7.23 13.93 13.64
CA LEU A 22 6.52 13.45 14.83
C LEU A 22 7.07 12.13 15.40
N GLY A 23 8.12 11.57 14.81
CA GLY A 23 8.78 10.34 15.28
C GLY A 23 8.14 9.03 14.77
N TYR A 24 7.17 9.08 13.86
CA TYR A 24 6.58 7.88 13.29
C TYR A 24 7.53 7.19 12.31
N LYS A 25 7.48 5.85 12.32
CA LYS A 25 8.23 4.99 11.40
C LYS A 25 7.28 4.34 10.41
N PHE A 26 7.62 4.44 9.14
CA PHE A 26 6.87 3.74 8.09
C PHE A 26 7.38 2.31 7.93
N THR A 27 6.44 1.40 7.81
CA THR A 27 6.72 -0.03 7.63
C THR A 27 5.92 -0.54 6.44
N VAL A 28 6.51 -1.41 5.65
CA VAL A 28 5.88 -2.06 4.49
C VAL A 28 6.14 -3.57 4.52
N LEU A 29 5.14 -4.36 4.17
CA LEU A 29 5.31 -5.80 3.99
C LEU A 29 6.04 -6.09 2.68
N LYS A 30 6.88 -7.12 2.66
CA LYS A 30 7.56 -7.55 1.42
C LYS A 30 6.57 -7.89 0.31
N ASP A 31 5.44 -8.54 0.65
CA ASP A 31 4.37 -8.84 -0.29
C ASP A 31 3.78 -7.59 -0.96
N THR A 32 3.67 -6.47 -0.23
CA THR A 32 3.22 -5.18 -0.80
C THR A 32 4.20 -4.68 -1.85
N ILE A 33 5.50 -4.80 -1.60
CA ILE A 33 6.54 -4.42 -2.58
C ILE A 33 6.42 -5.27 -3.83
N GLU A 34 6.30 -6.59 -3.68
CA GLU A 34 6.15 -7.54 -4.78
C GLU A 34 4.87 -7.27 -5.59
N GLU A 35 3.77 -6.92 -4.94
CA GLU A 35 2.52 -6.55 -5.61
C GLU A 35 2.66 -5.27 -6.44
N ILE A 36 3.33 -4.25 -5.89
CA ILE A 36 3.62 -3.00 -6.62
C ILE A 36 4.54 -3.28 -7.81
N GLN A 37 5.57 -4.10 -7.64
CA GLN A 37 6.48 -4.50 -8.71
C GLN A 37 5.72 -5.22 -9.83
N ALA A 38 4.86 -6.18 -9.49
CA ALA A 38 4.02 -6.89 -10.45
C ALA A 38 3.08 -5.93 -11.20
N LEU A 39 2.47 -4.97 -10.50
CA LEU A 39 1.63 -3.93 -11.09
C LEU A 39 2.43 -3.05 -12.08
N LEU A 40 3.60 -2.60 -11.69
CA LEU A 40 4.47 -1.77 -12.55
C LEU A 40 4.89 -2.52 -13.80
N LEU A 41 5.24 -3.80 -13.68
CA LEU A 41 5.58 -4.63 -14.81
C LEU A 41 4.39 -4.81 -15.77
N PHE A 42 3.20 -5.10 -15.23
CA PHE A 42 1.96 -5.17 -16.02
C PHE A 42 1.68 -3.84 -16.75
N LYS A 43 1.81 -2.71 -16.06
CA LYS A 43 1.61 -1.37 -16.65
C LYS A 43 2.67 -1.06 -17.71
N SER A 44 3.92 -1.44 -17.49
CA SER A 44 5.02 -1.30 -18.46
C SER A 44 4.71 -2.03 -19.78
N THR A 45 4.26 -3.28 -19.68
CA THR A 45 3.93 -4.12 -20.84
C THR A 45 2.77 -3.53 -21.68
N ASN A 46 1.80 -2.88 -21.02
CA ASN A 46 0.60 -2.36 -21.67
C ASN A 46 0.65 -0.84 -21.96
N LEU A 47 1.78 -0.18 -21.77
CA LEU A 47 1.90 1.28 -21.85
C LEU A 47 1.50 1.82 -23.23
N SER A 48 1.87 1.15 -24.32
CA SER A 48 1.58 1.58 -25.70
C SER A 48 0.10 1.44 -26.08
N SER A 49 -0.65 0.55 -25.43
CA SER A 49 -2.07 0.27 -25.70
C SER A 49 -3.03 0.90 -24.68
N ALA A 50 -2.54 1.74 -23.79
CA ALA A 50 -3.28 2.24 -22.63
C ALA A 50 -4.21 3.43 -22.89
N ILE A 51 -4.58 3.73 -24.14
CA ILE A 51 -5.38 4.92 -24.53
C ILE A 51 -6.69 5.00 -23.74
N ILE A 52 -7.42 3.88 -23.60
CA ILE A 52 -8.69 3.85 -22.90
C ILE A 52 -8.49 4.05 -21.38
N ALA A 53 -7.51 3.39 -20.80
CA ALA A 53 -7.22 3.48 -19.36
C ALA A 53 -6.88 4.93 -18.93
N LYS A 54 -6.14 5.66 -19.77
CA LYS A 54 -5.78 7.08 -19.54
C LYS A 54 -7.00 8.00 -19.46
N ASN A 55 -8.03 7.71 -20.25
CA ASN A 55 -9.24 8.52 -20.30
C ASN A 55 -10.21 8.23 -19.14
N ILE A 56 -10.21 6.99 -18.60
CA ILE A 56 -11.14 6.58 -17.56
C ILE A 56 -10.66 7.04 -16.17
N ASN A 57 -9.37 6.95 -15.91
CA ASN A 57 -8.81 7.26 -14.59
C ASN A 57 -7.63 8.25 -14.69
N ARG A 58 -7.85 9.48 -14.24
CA ARG A 58 -6.82 10.54 -14.22
C ARG A 58 -5.62 10.18 -13.33
N GLU A 59 -5.82 9.38 -12.29
CA GLU A 59 -4.79 8.98 -11.35
C GLU A 59 -4.04 7.71 -11.80
N ASP A 60 -4.39 7.16 -12.98
CA ASP A 60 -3.68 5.99 -13.49
C ASP A 60 -2.20 6.32 -13.81
N ILE A 61 -1.35 5.34 -13.53
CA ILE A 61 0.10 5.40 -13.77
C ILE A 61 0.42 5.81 -15.22
N TYR A 62 -0.41 5.40 -16.18
CA TYR A 62 -0.24 5.78 -17.59
C TYR A 62 -0.29 7.29 -17.82
N ASN A 63 -1.15 8.01 -17.11
CA ASN A 63 -1.21 9.48 -17.19
C ASN A 63 0.03 10.14 -16.57
N ALA A 64 0.58 9.56 -15.52
CA ALA A 64 1.85 10.01 -14.97
C ALA A 64 3.01 9.75 -15.94
N CYS A 65 3.01 8.62 -16.65
CA CYS A 65 4.00 8.33 -17.69
C CYS A 65 3.96 9.38 -18.80
N ASP A 66 2.77 9.73 -19.29
CA ASP A 66 2.64 10.75 -20.33
C ASP A 66 3.14 12.13 -19.87
N ARG A 67 2.72 12.58 -18.68
CA ARG A 67 3.16 13.88 -18.14
C ARG A 67 4.67 13.97 -17.96
N ARG A 68 5.32 12.85 -17.67
CA ARG A 68 6.76 12.78 -17.36
C ARG A 68 7.59 12.18 -18.47
N HIS A 69 6.98 11.88 -19.61
CA HIS A 69 7.64 11.22 -20.74
C HIS A 69 8.37 9.94 -20.36
N LEU A 70 7.75 9.13 -19.48
CA LEU A 70 8.31 7.85 -19.04
C LEU A 70 8.00 6.76 -20.06
N SER A 71 9.01 5.98 -20.38
CA SER A 71 8.92 4.78 -21.22
C SER A 71 8.62 3.52 -20.38
N SER A 72 8.31 2.41 -21.07
CA SER A 72 8.23 1.09 -20.43
C SER A 72 9.53 0.69 -19.72
N THR A 73 10.67 1.03 -20.30
CA THR A 73 11.99 0.79 -19.67
C THR A 73 12.14 1.58 -18.38
N ASP A 74 11.62 2.80 -18.32
CA ASP A 74 11.65 3.60 -17.09
C ASP A 74 10.78 2.99 -16.00
N LEU A 75 9.58 2.47 -16.33
CA LEU A 75 8.73 1.75 -15.37
C LEU A 75 9.40 0.49 -14.86
N ASN A 76 10.07 -0.27 -15.71
CA ASN A 76 10.82 -1.46 -15.29
C ASN A 76 11.95 -1.07 -14.33
N ARG A 77 12.73 -0.04 -14.64
CA ARG A 77 13.80 0.45 -13.76
C ARG A 77 13.24 0.95 -12.42
N ILE A 78 12.07 1.59 -12.41
CA ILE A 78 11.37 2.01 -11.19
C ILE A 78 10.98 0.77 -10.38
N SER A 79 10.44 -0.25 -11.02
CA SER A 79 10.09 -1.52 -10.39
C SER A 79 11.29 -2.21 -9.75
N ASP A 80 12.39 -2.33 -10.49
CA ASP A 80 13.61 -2.99 -10.03
C ASP A 80 14.24 -2.29 -8.80
N ASN A 81 14.17 -0.96 -8.78
CA ASN A 81 14.74 -0.15 -7.69
C ASN A 81 13.73 0.21 -6.58
N LEU A 82 12.51 -0.36 -6.61
CA LEU A 82 11.43 0.05 -5.70
C LEU A 82 11.81 -0.15 -4.23
N GLU A 83 12.27 -1.34 -3.85
CA GLU A 83 12.63 -1.65 -2.48
C GLU A 83 13.78 -0.79 -1.98
N ASP A 84 14.84 -0.66 -2.78
CA ASP A 84 15.97 0.20 -2.46
C ASP A 84 15.53 1.65 -2.26
N THR A 85 14.66 2.16 -3.12
CA THR A 85 14.08 3.50 -2.99
C THR A 85 13.28 3.66 -1.70
N LEU A 86 12.43 2.68 -1.35
CA LEU A 86 11.65 2.71 -0.12
C LEU A 86 12.56 2.72 1.12
N VAL A 87 13.58 1.87 1.13
CA VAL A 87 14.50 1.74 2.27
C VAL A 87 15.45 2.92 2.36
N ASN A 88 16.16 3.24 1.28
CA ASN A 88 17.28 4.19 1.33
C ASN A 88 16.84 5.64 1.18
N HIS A 89 15.83 5.92 0.36
CA HIS A 89 15.32 7.27 0.18
C HIS A 89 14.18 7.60 1.14
N PHE A 90 13.14 6.77 1.16
CA PHE A 90 11.97 6.98 2.02
C PHE A 90 12.11 6.41 3.44
N LYS A 91 13.22 5.78 3.79
CA LYS A 91 13.50 5.22 5.12
C LYS A 91 12.39 4.31 5.67
N PHE A 92 11.74 3.56 4.79
CA PHE A 92 10.74 2.57 5.20
C PHE A 92 11.44 1.34 5.78
N HIS A 93 10.81 0.74 6.76
CA HIS A 93 11.23 -0.55 7.29
C HIS A 93 10.48 -1.68 6.58
N VAL A 94 11.22 -2.56 5.90
CA VAL A 94 10.64 -3.72 5.22
C VAL A 94 10.55 -4.89 6.18
N ILE A 95 9.37 -5.53 6.26
CA ILE A 95 9.17 -6.74 7.04
C ILE A 95 9.41 -7.96 6.14
N PRO A 96 10.51 -8.72 6.36
CA PRO A 96 10.89 -9.81 5.47
C PRO A 96 10.10 -11.11 5.71
N GLN A 97 9.43 -11.26 6.86
CA GLN A 97 8.83 -12.53 7.29
C GLN A 97 7.35 -12.66 6.90
N THR A 98 7.07 -12.68 5.61
CA THR A 98 5.69 -12.70 5.11
C THR A 98 4.98 -14.05 5.34
N LYS A 99 5.68 -15.18 5.26
CA LYS A 99 5.07 -16.51 5.48
C LYS A 99 4.45 -16.66 6.87
N GLN A 100 5.06 -16.07 7.90
CA GLN A 100 4.51 -16.09 9.25
C GLN A 100 3.20 -15.30 9.32
N TRP A 101 3.17 -14.12 8.72
CA TRP A 101 1.98 -13.27 8.70
C TRP A 101 0.87 -13.87 7.85
N GLN A 102 1.21 -14.48 6.70
CA GLN A 102 0.25 -15.22 5.88
C GLN A 102 -0.45 -16.33 6.67
N GLY A 103 0.32 -17.13 7.41
CA GLY A 103 -0.23 -18.18 8.26
C GLY A 103 -1.20 -17.64 9.30
N LYS A 104 -0.84 -16.57 10.01
CA LYS A 104 -1.69 -15.93 11.01
C LYS A 104 -2.94 -15.29 10.38
N ALA A 105 -2.75 -14.57 9.28
CA ALA A 105 -3.83 -13.86 8.61
C ALA A 105 -4.88 -14.81 8.04
N LYS A 106 -4.47 -15.93 7.43
CA LYS A 106 -5.38 -16.90 6.79
C LYS A 106 -6.48 -17.41 7.71
N PHE A 107 -6.20 -17.51 9.00
CA PHE A 107 -7.13 -17.99 10.03
C PHE A 107 -7.69 -16.87 10.90
N SER A 108 -7.48 -15.61 10.54
CA SER A 108 -7.93 -14.46 11.30
C SER A 108 -9.38 -14.08 10.99
N LYS A 109 -10.01 -13.34 11.92
CA LYS A 109 -11.33 -12.72 11.69
C LYS A 109 -11.25 -11.70 10.56
N GLU A 110 -10.17 -10.94 10.50
CA GLU A 110 -9.90 -9.93 9.48
C GLU A 110 -10.00 -10.52 8.08
N PHE A 111 -9.36 -11.67 7.83
CA PHE A 111 -9.43 -12.33 6.54
C PHE A 111 -10.86 -12.73 6.16
N SER A 112 -11.61 -13.29 7.11
CA SER A 112 -12.99 -13.72 6.88
C SER A 112 -13.92 -12.54 6.52
N ILE A 113 -13.66 -11.36 7.08
CA ILE A 113 -14.41 -10.14 6.79
C ILE A 113 -13.99 -9.59 5.42
N ILE A 114 -12.70 -9.32 5.23
CA ILE A 114 -12.15 -8.69 4.03
C ILE A 114 -12.44 -9.50 2.76
N ARG A 115 -12.40 -10.83 2.88
CA ARG A 115 -12.69 -11.73 1.76
C ARG A 115 -14.05 -11.49 1.11
N LYS A 116 -15.05 -11.00 1.87
CA LYS A 116 -16.39 -10.70 1.35
C LYS A 116 -16.40 -9.50 0.39
N TYR A 117 -15.40 -8.63 0.49
CA TYR A 117 -15.34 -7.35 -0.23
C TYR A 117 -14.23 -7.29 -1.27
N ARG A 118 -13.32 -8.29 -1.28
CA ARG A 118 -12.23 -8.36 -2.24
C ARG A 118 -12.51 -9.35 -3.35
N ASN A 119 -12.13 -9.00 -4.57
CA ASN A 119 -12.34 -9.82 -5.76
C ASN A 119 -11.52 -11.13 -5.76
N THR A 120 -10.44 -11.18 -5.00
CA THR A 120 -9.56 -12.35 -4.92
C THR A 120 -9.13 -12.65 -3.50
N ASP A 121 -8.99 -13.94 -3.17
CA ASP A 121 -8.47 -14.40 -1.88
C ASP A 121 -7.05 -13.87 -1.62
N LYS A 122 -6.25 -13.67 -2.67
CA LYS A 122 -4.89 -13.13 -2.57
C LYS A 122 -4.91 -11.69 -2.07
N ALA A 123 -5.75 -10.83 -2.65
CA ALA A 123 -5.90 -9.44 -2.21
C ALA A 123 -6.46 -9.35 -0.79
N ALA A 124 -7.45 -10.19 -0.45
CA ALA A 124 -8.00 -10.26 0.89
C ALA A 124 -6.95 -10.70 1.93
N LEU A 125 -6.13 -11.67 1.58
CA LEU A 125 -5.06 -12.15 2.47
C LEU A 125 -4.00 -11.10 2.70
N HIS A 126 -3.61 -10.37 1.66
CA HIS A 126 -2.65 -9.27 1.75
C HIS A 126 -3.12 -8.19 2.73
N ASP A 127 -4.36 -7.71 2.58
CA ASP A 127 -4.93 -6.71 3.50
C ASP A 127 -5.06 -7.25 4.93
N ALA A 128 -5.51 -8.50 5.08
CA ALA A 128 -5.60 -9.15 6.39
C ALA A 128 -4.24 -9.27 7.07
N MET A 129 -3.16 -9.53 6.32
CA MET A 129 -1.80 -9.57 6.87
C MET A 129 -1.40 -8.22 7.47
N ALA A 130 -1.68 -7.12 6.78
CA ALA A 130 -1.38 -5.78 7.28
C ALA A 130 -2.17 -5.46 8.57
N LEU A 131 -3.47 -5.81 8.61
CA LEU A 131 -4.30 -5.60 9.80
C LEU A 131 -3.87 -6.47 10.98
N VAL A 132 -3.57 -7.75 10.74
CA VAL A 132 -3.05 -8.65 11.78
C VAL A 132 -1.72 -8.14 12.34
N TYR A 133 -0.83 -7.64 11.47
CA TYR A 133 0.42 -7.02 11.88
C TYR A 133 0.17 -5.81 12.80
N VAL A 134 -0.74 -4.91 12.41
CA VAL A 134 -1.09 -3.72 13.21
C VAL A 134 -1.67 -4.14 14.56
N ARG A 135 -2.61 -5.08 14.57
CA ARG A 135 -3.21 -5.61 15.80
C ARG A 135 -2.14 -6.17 16.76
N GLU A 136 -1.22 -6.98 16.26
CA GLU A 136 -0.15 -7.52 17.10
C GLU A 136 0.80 -6.45 17.64
N LYS A 137 1.05 -5.39 16.84
CA LYS A 137 1.87 -4.25 17.29
C LYS A 137 1.17 -3.41 18.34
N ARG A 138 -0.16 -3.26 18.25
CA ARG A 138 -0.96 -2.56 19.26
C ARG A 138 -1.07 -3.35 20.56
N GLY A 139 -0.99 -4.68 20.48
CA GLY A 139 -1.36 -5.59 21.57
C GLY A 139 -2.88 -5.71 21.69
N GLU A 140 -3.36 -6.54 22.63
CA GLU A 140 -4.79 -6.81 22.83
C GLU A 140 -5.54 -5.71 23.60
N LYS A 141 -4.94 -4.52 23.76
CA LYS A 141 -5.53 -3.44 24.55
C LYS A 141 -6.41 -2.55 23.66
N TYR A 142 -7.65 -2.36 24.06
CA TYR A 142 -8.50 -1.30 23.54
C TYR A 142 -7.91 0.07 23.90
N ILE A 143 -7.48 0.83 22.90
CA ILE A 143 -6.85 2.13 23.09
C ILE A 143 -7.86 3.21 22.71
N GLN A 144 -8.48 3.84 23.70
CA GLN A 144 -9.49 4.90 23.50
C GLN A 144 -8.89 6.22 23.02
N GLU A 145 -7.65 6.52 23.42
CA GLU A 145 -7.00 7.78 23.08
C GLU A 145 -6.17 7.65 21.80
N PHE A 146 -6.53 8.40 20.77
CA PHE A 146 -5.81 8.43 19.50
C PHE A 146 -4.30 8.61 19.66
N GLY A 147 -3.87 9.53 20.54
CA GLY A 147 -2.45 9.81 20.77
C GLY A 147 -1.65 8.68 21.42
N LYS A 148 -2.31 7.66 21.97
CA LYS A 148 -1.67 6.48 22.56
C LYS A 148 -1.56 5.29 21.61
N VAL A 149 -2.14 5.40 20.42
CA VAL A 149 -2.06 4.35 19.40
C VAL A 149 -0.66 4.33 18.80
N ASN A 150 0.02 3.21 18.96
CA ASN A 150 1.42 3.05 18.56
C ASN A 150 1.62 2.49 17.15
N CYS A 151 0.56 2.08 16.46
CA CYS A 151 0.63 1.54 15.10
C CYS A 151 -0.66 1.79 14.33
N TRP A 152 -0.55 2.25 13.09
CA TRP A 152 -1.67 2.55 12.20
C TRP A 152 -1.52 1.79 10.89
N PHE A 153 -2.65 1.32 10.34
CA PHE A 153 -2.71 0.83 8.97
C PHE A 153 -3.19 1.99 8.08
N VAL A 154 -2.37 2.33 7.09
CA VAL A 154 -2.72 3.33 6.08
C VAL A 154 -3.22 2.61 4.85
N ASN A 155 -4.48 2.81 4.49
CA ASN A 155 -5.13 2.22 3.33
C ASN A 155 -5.80 3.32 2.49
N ASN A 156 -5.83 3.13 1.18
CA ASN A 156 -6.51 4.03 0.23
C ASN A 156 -7.85 3.45 -0.28
N ALA A 157 -8.44 2.49 0.43
CA ALA A 157 -9.74 1.92 0.06
C ALA A 157 -10.86 2.88 0.43
N ILE A 158 -11.56 3.42 -0.57
CA ILE A 158 -12.63 4.43 -0.41
C ILE A 158 -13.99 3.80 -0.07
N SER A 159 -14.20 2.50 -0.32
CA SER A 159 -15.56 1.96 -0.48
C SER A 159 -16.10 1.08 0.65
N HIS A 160 -15.37 0.88 1.76
CA HIS A 160 -15.81 -0.09 2.78
C HIS A 160 -15.58 0.36 4.23
N ASP A 161 -15.36 1.65 4.47
CA ASP A 161 -15.08 2.16 5.82
C ASP A 161 -16.26 1.99 6.79
N ASN A 162 -17.49 1.88 6.26
CA ASN A 162 -18.68 1.73 7.11
C ASN A 162 -18.85 0.31 7.69
N ASP A 163 -18.26 -0.70 7.05
CA ASP A 163 -18.42 -2.10 7.49
C ASP A 163 -17.34 -2.54 8.48
N TYR A 164 -16.26 -1.74 8.62
CA TYR A 164 -15.22 -1.98 9.63
C TYR A 164 -15.54 -1.34 10.98
N SER A 165 -16.60 -0.53 11.06
CA SER A 165 -17.01 0.13 12.32
C SER A 165 -17.48 -0.86 13.39
N ASP A 166 -17.91 -2.06 12.98
CA ASP A 166 -18.34 -3.13 13.90
C ASP A 166 -17.20 -4.06 14.33
N THR A 167 -16.00 -3.91 13.79
CA THR A 167 -14.82 -4.59 14.31
C THR A 167 -14.17 -3.69 15.34
N GLU A 168 -14.35 -3.99 16.61
CA GLU A 168 -13.63 -3.39 17.74
C GLU A 168 -12.11 -3.55 17.51
N TYR A 169 -11.49 -2.49 16.96
CA TYR A 169 -10.04 -2.38 16.82
C TYR A 169 -9.46 -1.42 17.85
#